data_f4613149cf54e0d2bed215dbf0ebdf64
#
_entry.id   f4613149cf54e0d2bed215dbf0ebdf64
#
_cell.length_a   1.000
_cell.length_b   1.000
_cell.length_c   1.000
_cell.angle_alpha   90.00
_cell.angle_beta   90.00
_cell.angle_gamma   90.00
#
_symmetry.space_group_name_H-M   'P 1'
#
loop_
_entity.id
_entity.type
_entity.pdbx_description
1 polymer ?
#
loop_
_entity_poly.entity_id
_entity_poly.type
_entity_poly.pdbx_seq_one_letter_code
_entity_poly.pdbx_strand_id
1 'polypeptide(L)'
;MLAIGCTNSSSSREKMEEASKTRTVKTVKGDIEVPVNPKRIVINYFQGDLLALGVKPIAMNTVGGKTAFEEELKDVKEIEKWEPEEVMALELDFIIVIDEEQYEKLHKIAPTILVPFTEMSAKERLTLIGDAVGKQEEAKKLLNDFDKKIEESKQKLEKAGIMDKTFTLLENNSGKVWVFGNKWGRGGEVFYDYLDLKAPDIIEKEIIDGDQYRELSLEALPEYCGDFIIKSVWDEKDNLKDNNLWKNISAVKEDRVITTNAELYYYMDIYSMNAQLDIFVNDILKTIKK
;
A
#
# COMPACT_ATOMS: atom_id res chain seq x y z
N MET A 1 -45.47 1.24 -46.15
CA MET A 1 -44.08 0.79 -46.19
C MET A 1 -43.46 1.04 -44.82
N LEU A 2 -43.30 -0.03 -44.04
CA LEU A 2 -42.65 0.01 -42.73
C LEU A 2 -41.18 -0.36 -42.93
N ALA A 3 -40.27 0.52 -42.58
CA ALA A 3 -38.85 0.22 -42.45
C ALA A 3 -38.53 -0.02 -40.96
N ILE A 4 -38.32 -1.27 -40.58
CA ILE A 4 -37.84 -1.68 -39.26
C ILE A 4 -36.31 -1.60 -39.32
N GLY A 5 -35.76 -0.67 -38.59
CA GLY A 5 -34.30 -0.54 -38.42
C GLY A 5 -33.74 -1.56 -37.42
N CYS A 6 -32.96 -2.52 -37.90
CA CYS A 6 -32.12 -3.42 -37.11
C CYS A 6 -30.77 -2.71 -36.85
N THR A 7 -30.59 -2.12 -35.67
CA THR A 7 -29.31 -1.48 -35.30
C THR A 7 -28.82 -1.83 -33.89
N ASN A 8 -29.28 -2.92 -33.27
CA ASN A 8 -28.89 -3.25 -31.91
C ASN A 8 -28.10 -4.58 -31.72
N SER A 9 -27.76 -5.29 -32.79
CA SER A 9 -27.11 -6.61 -32.68
C SER A 9 -25.57 -6.59 -32.85
N SER A 10 -24.99 -5.52 -33.42
CA SER A 10 -23.53 -5.42 -33.60
C SER A 10 -22.79 -5.05 -32.30
N SER A 11 -23.34 -4.11 -31.56
CA SER A 11 -22.71 -3.63 -30.29
C SER A 11 -22.66 -4.69 -29.18
N SER A 12 -23.67 -5.57 -29.11
CA SER A 12 -23.68 -6.67 -28.13
C SER A 12 -22.74 -7.82 -28.53
N ARG A 13 -22.59 -8.07 -29.85
CA ARG A 13 -21.67 -9.09 -30.38
C ARG A 13 -20.21 -8.66 -30.23
N GLU A 14 -19.85 -7.41 -30.50
CA GLU A 14 -18.52 -6.86 -30.30
C GLU A 14 -18.12 -6.88 -28.81
N LYS A 15 -19.04 -6.52 -27.90
CA LYS A 15 -18.81 -6.61 -26.45
C LYS A 15 -18.63 -8.04 -25.94
N MET A 16 -19.33 -9.01 -26.52
CA MET A 16 -19.16 -10.44 -26.19
C MET A 16 -17.87 -11.02 -26.79
N GLU A 17 -17.45 -10.58 -27.96
CA GLU A 17 -16.18 -11.00 -28.59
C GLU A 17 -14.95 -10.39 -27.87
N GLU A 18 -15.07 -9.17 -27.35
CA GLU A 18 -14.02 -8.52 -26.55
C GLU A 18 -13.88 -9.16 -25.15
N ALA A 19 -14.99 -9.56 -24.53
CA ALA A 19 -15.01 -10.28 -23.25
C ALA A 19 -14.46 -11.72 -23.34
N SER A 20 -14.32 -12.29 -24.54
CA SER A 20 -13.76 -13.63 -24.74
C SER A 20 -12.27 -13.66 -25.06
N LYS A 21 -11.61 -12.51 -25.20
CA LYS A 21 -10.18 -12.44 -25.48
C LYS A 21 -9.38 -12.51 -24.18
N THR A 22 -8.46 -13.45 -24.11
CA THR A 22 -7.49 -13.57 -23.03
C THR A 22 -6.09 -13.17 -23.51
N ARG A 23 -5.21 -12.92 -22.56
CA ARG A 23 -3.77 -12.74 -22.77
C ARG A 23 -3.02 -13.42 -21.65
N THR A 24 -1.81 -13.83 -21.93
CA THR A 24 -0.93 -14.47 -20.96
C THR A 24 -0.21 -13.43 -20.13
N VAL A 25 -0.23 -13.58 -18.81
CA VAL A 25 0.53 -12.78 -17.85
C VAL A 25 1.51 -13.67 -17.10
N LYS A 26 2.76 -13.25 -17.02
CA LYS A 26 3.80 -13.95 -16.24
C LYS A 26 3.65 -13.59 -14.77
N THR A 27 3.51 -14.58 -13.91
CA THR A 27 3.34 -14.41 -12.48
C THR A 27 4.27 -15.32 -11.69
N VAL A 28 4.32 -15.17 -10.36
CA VAL A 28 5.04 -16.09 -9.47
C VAL A 28 4.49 -17.51 -9.50
N LYS A 29 3.27 -17.70 -10.03
CA LYS A 29 2.62 -19.01 -10.25
C LYS A 29 2.77 -19.53 -11.68
N GLY A 30 3.65 -18.94 -12.46
CA GLY A 30 3.82 -19.23 -13.88
C GLY A 30 2.94 -18.37 -14.77
N ASP A 31 2.76 -18.81 -16.01
CA ASP A 31 1.95 -18.09 -17.00
C ASP A 31 0.46 -18.32 -16.74
N ILE A 32 -0.31 -17.25 -16.61
CA ILE A 32 -1.75 -17.28 -16.34
C ILE A 32 -2.50 -16.58 -17.46
N GLU A 33 -3.57 -17.20 -17.97
CA GLU A 33 -4.48 -16.58 -18.92
C GLU A 33 -5.47 -15.69 -18.19
N VAL A 34 -5.47 -14.40 -18.51
CA VAL A 34 -6.35 -13.39 -17.92
C VAL A 34 -7.19 -12.69 -18.99
N PRO A 35 -8.38 -12.16 -18.68
CA PRO A 35 -9.14 -11.36 -19.65
C PRO A 35 -8.32 -10.15 -20.14
N VAL A 36 -8.42 -9.80 -21.41
CA VAL A 36 -7.73 -8.62 -21.97
C VAL A 36 -8.15 -7.33 -21.25
N ASN A 37 -9.39 -7.25 -20.81
CA ASN A 37 -9.96 -6.08 -20.15
C ASN A 37 -10.92 -6.52 -19.02
N PRO A 38 -10.38 -6.99 -17.89
CA PRO A 38 -11.21 -7.47 -16.78
C PRO A 38 -12.06 -6.32 -16.21
N LYS A 39 -13.31 -6.62 -15.84
CA LYS A 39 -14.31 -5.65 -15.38
C LYS A 39 -14.80 -5.92 -13.97
N ARG A 40 -14.76 -7.17 -13.54
CA ARG A 40 -15.29 -7.60 -12.25
C ARG A 40 -14.15 -8.15 -11.40
N ILE A 41 -13.32 -7.23 -10.91
CA ILE A 41 -12.09 -7.52 -10.19
C ILE A 41 -12.33 -7.44 -8.68
N VAL A 42 -11.82 -8.40 -7.93
CA VAL A 42 -11.65 -8.30 -6.49
C VAL A 42 -10.17 -8.29 -6.12
N ILE A 43 -9.85 -7.57 -5.05
CA ILE A 43 -8.48 -7.42 -4.56
C ILE A 43 -8.47 -7.32 -3.03
N ASN A 44 -7.52 -8.00 -2.37
CA ASN A 44 -7.53 -8.06 -0.92
C ASN A 44 -6.58 -7.09 -0.19
N TYR A 45 -5.69 -6.35 -0.90
CA TYR A 45 -4.81 -5.40 -0.21
C TYR A 45 -4.31 -4.23 -1.08
N PHE A 46 -3.81 -4.46 -2.28
CA PHE A 46 -3.21 -3.41 -3.14
C PHE A 46 -4.25 -2.67 -4.00
N GLN A 47 -5.42 -2.35 -3.43
CA GLN A 47 -6.51 -1.67 -4.15
C GLN A 47 -6.14 -0.27 -4.66
N GLY A 48 -5.22 0.42 -3.99
CA GLY A 48 -4.71 1.70 -4.46
C GLY A 48 -3.87 1.59 -5.73
N ASP A 49 -3.23 0.45 -6.02
CA ASP A 49 -2.55 0.20 -7.30
C ASP A 49 -3.57 0.11 -8.44
N LEU A 50 -4.69 -0.60 -8.24
CA LEU A 50 -5.79 -0.62 -9.22
C LEU A 50 -6.36 0.77 -9.45
N LEU A 51 -6.59 1.52 -8.36
CA LEU A 51 -7.14 2.88 -8.43
C LEU A 51 -6.21 3.82 -9.20
N ALA A 52 -4.90 3.76 -8.95
CA ALA A 52 -3.89 4.53 -9.67
C ALA A 52 -3.89 4.24 -11.18
N LEU A 53 -4.17 2.99 -11.56
CA LEU A 53 -4.31 2.55 -12.95
C LEU A 53 -5.67 2.91 -13.58
N GLY A 54 -6.54 3.61 -12.84
CA GLY A 54 -7.89 3.98 -13.29
C GLY A 54 -8.89 2.81 -13.31
N VAL A 55 -8.61 1.76 -12.53
CA VAL A 55 -9.46 0.57 -12.41
C VAL A 55 -10.06 0.52 -11.00
N LYS A 56 -11.39 0.46 -10.92
CA LYS A 56 -12.10 0.34 -9.63
C LYS A 56 -12.49 -1.13 -9.39
N PRO A 57 -12.07 -1.74 -8.27
CA PRO A 57 -12.51 -3.10 -7.93
C PRO A 57 -14.01 -3.10 -7.59
N ILE A 58 -14.69 -4.24 -7.78
CA ILE A 58 -16.09 -4.40 -7.34
C ILE A 58 -16.23 -4.80 -5.89
N ALA A 59 -15.16 -5.39 -5.33
CA ALA A 59 -15.07 -5.67 -3.91
C ALA A 59 -13.60 -5.76 -3.46
N MET A 60 -13.35 -5.50 -2.19
CA MET A 60 -11.99 -5.46 -1.61
C MET A 60 -12.02 -5.77 -0.11
N ASN A 61 -10.84 -5.95 0.48
CA ASN A 61 -10.65 -5.85 1.92
C ASN A 61 -10.18 -4.42 2.27
N THR A 62 -10.56 -3.89 3.41
CA THR A 62 -10.11 -2.58 3.90
C THR A 62 -9.99 -2.57 5.42
N VAL A 63 -9.08 -1.76 5.94
CA VAL A 63 -9.01 -1.47 7.37
C VAL A 63 -9.97 -0.34 7.76
N GLY A 64 -10.69 0.23 6.78
CA GLY A 64 -11.56 1.40 6.99
C GLY A 64 -10.79 2.67 7.35
N GLY A 65 -11.52 3.68 7.81
CA GLY A 65 -10.94 4.93 8.31
C GLY A 65 -10.32 5.82 7.22
N LYS A 66 -9.42 6.70 7.64
CA LYS A 66 -8.82 7.76 6.81
C LYS A 66 -7.70 7.25 5.91
N THR A 67 -7.99 6.28 5.03
CA THR A 67 -7.04 5.81 4.02
C THR A 67 -6.85 6.85 2.91
N ALA A 68 -5.80 6.69 2.09
CA ALA A 68 -5.56 7.60 0.96
C ALA A 68 -6.66 7.54 -0.11
N PHE A 69 -7.41 6.45 -0.18
CA PHE A 69 -8.43 6.16 -1.19
C PHE A 69 -9.86 6.07 -0.60
N GLU A 70 -10.07 6.55 0.64
CA GLU A 70 -11.37 6.47 1.34
C GLU A 70 -12.53 6.99 0.47
N GLU A 71 -12.39 8.18 -0.08
CA GLU A 71 -13.45 8.80 -0.88
C GLU A 71 -13.71 8.08 -2.21
N GLU A 72 -12.66 7.62 -2.88
CA GLU A 72 -12.75 6.95 -4.18
C GLU A 72 -13.35 5.56 -4.10
N LEU A 73 -13.10 4.84 -2.99
CA LEU A 73 -13.50 3.45 -2.82
C LEU A 73 -14.60 3.23 -1.78
N LYS A 74 -15.18 4.29 -1.19
CA LYS A 74 -16.21 4.21 -0.13
C LYS A 74 -17.45 3.39 -0.49
N ASP A 75 -17.80 3.32 -1.77
CA ASP A 75 -18.97 2.56 -2.26
C ASP A 75 -18.60 1.14 -2.74
N VAL A 76 -17.32 0.74 -2.62
CA VAL A 76 -16.87 -0.60 -2.99
C VAL A 76 -17.23 -1.58 -1.89
N LYS A 77 -17.78 -2.74 -2.27
CA LYS A 77 -18.17 -3.78 -1.32
C LYS A 77 -16.95 -4.28 -0.54
N GLU A 78 -17.07 -4.40 0.76
CA GLU A 78 -16.09 -5.05 1.62
C GLU A 78 -16.30 -6.56 1.64
N ILE A 79 -15.19 -7.33 1.56
CA ILE A 79 -15.15 -8.77 1.76
C ILE A 79 -14.34 -9.04 3.03
N GLU A 80 -14.99 -9.60 4.06
CA GLU A 80 -14.34 -9.83 5.35
C GLU A 80 -13.59 -11.16 5.40
N LYS A 81 -14.20 -12.24 4.90
CA LYS A 81 -13.70 -13.60 5.13
C LYS A 81 -13.00 -14.24 3.94
N TRP A 82 -13.25 -13.76 2.73
CA TRP A 82 -12.68 -14.31 1.49
C TRP A 82 -12.93 -15.82 1.29
N GLU A 83 -14.08 -16.30 1.78
CA GLU A 83 -14.48 -17.68 1.55
C GLU A 83 -14.94 -17.89 0.09
N PRO A 84 -14.68 -19.08 -0.51
CA PRO A 84 -14.98 -19.34 -1.91
C PRO A 84 -16.44 -19.05 -2.31
N GLU A 85 -17.41 -19.36 -1.44
CA GLU A 85 -18.83 -19.12 -1.69
C GLU A 85 -19.16 -17.63 -1.75
N GLU A 86 -18.56 -16.81 -0.89
CA GLU A 86 -18.74 -15.36 -0.89
C GLU A 86 -18.13 -14.72 -2.15
N VAL A 87 -16.94 -15.17 -2.55
CA VAL A 87 -16.21 -14.66 -3.71
C VAL A 87 -16.90 -15.12 -5.02
N MET A 88 -17.33 -16.38 -5.11
CA MET A 88 -18.04 -16.92 -6.28
C MET A 88 -19.37 -16.21 -6.55
N ALA A 89 -20.10 -15.81 -5.50
CA ALA A 89 -21.36 -15.09 -5.62
C ALA A 89 -21.22 -13.70 -6.28
N LEU A 90 -19.99 -13.20 -6.44
CA LEU A 90 -19.70 -11.92 -7.09
C LEU A 90 -19.56 -12.03 -8.62
N GLU A 91 -19.60 -13.24 -9.20
CA GLU A 91 -19.49 -13.47 -10.65
C GLU A 91 -18.28 -12.75 -11.27
N LEU A 92 -17.09 -13.06 -10.76
CA LEU A 92 -15.84 -12.38 -11.07
C LEU A 92 -15.26 -12.82 -12.41
N ASP A 93 -14.52 -11.90 -13.03
CA ASP A 93 -13.68 -12.22 -14.19
C ASP A 93 -12.17 -12.18 -13.84
N PHE A 94 -11.81 -11.63 -12.65
CA PHE A 94 -10.42 -11.59 -12.21
C PHE A 94 -10.27 -11.42 -10.69
N ILE A 95 -9.27 -12.08 -10.10
CA ILE A 95 -8.98 -12.05 -8.66
C ILE A 95 -7.50 -11.70 -8.43
N ILE A 96 -7.24 -10.81 -7.46
CA ILE A 96 -5.89 -10.45 -7.01
C ILE A 96 -5.79 -10.72 -5.51
N VAL A 97 -4.84 -11.57 -5.11
CA VAL A 97 -4.59 -11.95 -3.72
C VAL A 97 -3.12 -11.77 -3.34
N ILE A 98 -2.84 -11.67 -2.04
CA ILE A 98 -1.48 -11.40 -1.53
C ILE A 98 -0.83 -12.58 -0.83
N ASP A 99 -1.57 -13.65 -0.57
CA ASP A 99 -1.07 -14.83 0.13
C ASP A 99 -1.44 -16.14 -0.58
N GLU A 100 -0.64 -17.15 -0.33
CA GLU A 100 -0.75 -18.47 -0.93
C GLU A 100 -2.04 -19.20 -0.55
N GLU A 101 -2.50 -19.05 0.68
CA GLU A 101 -3.70 -19.73 1.16
C GLU A 101 -4.94 -19.25 0.39
N GLN A 102 -5.07 -17.95 0.19
CA GLN A 102 -6.16 -17.37 -0.60
C GLN A 102 -6.04 -17.75 -2.07
N TYR A 103 -4.81 -17.75 -2.62
CA TYR A 103 -4.60 -18.19 -4.00
C TYR A 103 -5.11 -19.62 -4.21
N GLU A 104 -4.73 -20.56 -3.35
CA GLU A 104 -5.14 -21.98 -3.45
C GLU A 104 -6.67 -22.17 -3.30
N LYS A 105 -7.33 -21.32 -2.50
CA LYS A 105 -8.79 -21.34 -2.35
C LYS A 105 -9.54 -20.78 -3.58
N LEU A 106 -8.99 -19.73 -4.22
CA LEU A 106 -9.77 -18.89 -5.13
C LEU A 106 -9.45 -19.08 -6.62
N HIS A 107 -8.24 -19.58 -6.99
CA HIS A 107 -7.81 -19.70 -8.38
C HIS A 107 -8.69 -20.61 -9.26
N LYS A 108 -9.56 -21.42 -8.65
CA LYS A 108 -10.53 -22.29 -9.34
C LYS A 108 -11.84 -21.56 -9.68
N ILE A 109 -12.06 -20.36 -9.12
CA ILE A 109 -13.28 -19.57 -9.33
C ILE A 109 -13.14 -18.70 -10.57
N ALA A 110 -12.02 -17.99 -10.70
CA ALA A 110 -11.70 -17.11 -11.82
C ALA A 110 -10.17 -17.01 -11.98
N PRO A 111 -9.66 -16.51 -13.11
CA PRO A 111 -8.25 -16.17 -13.25
C PRO A 111 -7.76 -15.36 -12.04
N THR A 112 -6.70 -15.85 -11.39
CA THR A 112 -6.20 -15.28 -10.13
C THR A 112 -4.71 -15.05 -10.24
N ILE A 113 -4.23 -13.86 -9.85
CA ILE A 113 -2.80 -13.63 -9.62
C ILE A 113 -2.50 -13.54 -8.13
N LEU A 114 -1.36 -14.12 -7.76
CA LEU A 114 -0.73 -13.92 -6.46
C LEU A 114 0.27 -12.77 -6.57
N VAL A 115 0.08 -11.73 -5.75
CA VAL A 115 1.02 -10.62 -5.56
C VAL A 115 1.61 -10.76 -4.16
N PRO A 116 2.78 -11.41 -3.99
CA PRO A 116 3.34 -11.70 -2.68
C PRO A 116 3.52 -10.45 -1.83
N PHE A 117 3.00 -10.47 -0.60
CA PHE A 117 2.85 -9.29 0.25
C PHE A 117 4.16 -8.53 0.50
N THR A 118 5.26 -9.25 0.82
CA THR A 118 6.53 -8.64 1.23
C THR A 118 7.70 -8.92 0.28
N GLU A 119 7.48 -9.69 -0.79
CA GLU A 119 8.56 -10.17 -1.66
C GLU A 119 8.79 -9.28 -2.90
N MET A 120 7.83 -8.40 -3.19
CA MET A 120 7.85 -7.49 -4.33
C MET A 120 7.88 -6.05 -3.86
N SER A 121 8.72 -5.22 -4.49
CA SER A 121 8.66 -3.76 -4.32
C SER A 121 7.36 -3.18 -4.90
N ALA A 122 6.98 -1.97 -4.50
CA ALA A 122 5.81 -1.28 -5.07
C ALA A 122 5.90 -1.15 -6.59
N LYS A 123 7.10 -0.98 -7.13
CA LYS A 123 7.32 -0.89 -8.60
C LYS A 123 7.05 -2.22 -9.30
N GLU A 124 7.51 -3.34 -8.75
CA GLU A 124 7.25 -4.67 -9.28
C GLU A 124 5.77 -5.02 -9.18
N ARG A 125 5.12 -4.72 -8.04
CA ARG A 125 3.68 -4.91 -7.82
C ARG A 125 2.83 -4.15 -8.84
N LEU A 126 3.08 -2.84 -8.98
CA LEU A 126 2.33 -2.02 -9.94
C LEU A 126 2.55 -2.49 -11.38
N THR A 127 3.76 -2.94 -11.73
CA THR A 127 4.06 -3.50 -13.05
C THR A 127 3.25 -4.78 -13.29
N LEU A 128 3.25 -5.71 -12.34
CA LEU A 128 2.50 -6.96 -12.43
C LEU A 128 0.99 -6.72 -12.50
N ILE A 129 0.44 -5.87 -11.63
CA ILE A 129 -0.98 -5.52 -11.62
C ILE A 129 -1.37 -4.79 -12.91
N GLY A 130 -0.56 -3.84 -13.37
CA GLY A 130 -0.77 -3.13 -14.64
C GLY A 130 -0.76 -4.08 -15.84
N ASP A 131 0.17 -5.03 -15.85
CA ASP A 131 0.16 -6.09 -16.86
C ASP A 131 -1.09 -6.96 -16.73
N ALA A 132 -1.46 -7.35 -15.52
CA ALA A 132 -2.64 -8.18 -15.28
C ALA A 132 -3.98 -7.53 -15.66
N VAL A 133 -4.11 -6.23 -15.63
CA VAL A 133 -5.35 -5.51 -15.98
C VAL A 133 -5.31 -4.78 -17.35
N GLY A 134 -4.24 -4.99 -18.14
CA GLY A 134 -4.08 -4.38 -19.47
C GLY A 134 -3.77 -2.88 -19.43
N LYS A 135 -3.01 -2.44 -18.41
CA LYS A 135 -2.66 -1.04 -18.13
C LYS A 135 -1.15 -0.80 -18.06
N GLN A 136 -0.38 -1.47 -18.93
CA GLN A 136 1.08 -1.44 -18.94
C GLN A 136 1.64 -0.03 -19.11
N GLU A 137 1.09 0.75 -20.07
CA GLU A 137 1.58 2.09 -20.34
C GLU A 137 1.24 3.06 -19.20
N GLU A 138 0.06 2.91 -18.60
CA GLU A 138 -0.35 3.68 -17.42
C GLU A 138 0.55 3.36 -16.23
N ALA A 139 0.85 2.08 -15.97
CA ALA A 139 1.77 1.65 -14.92
C ALA A 139 3.16 2.25 -15.12
N LYS A 140 3.72 2.17 -16.33
CA LYS A 140 5.02 2.76 -16.65
C LYS A 140 5.06 4.27 -16.43
N LYS A 141 4.00 4.98 -16.81
CA LYS A 141 3.90 6.42 -16.57
C LYS A 141 3.86 6.72 -15.08
N LEU A 142 3.03 6.02 -14.31
CA LEU A 142 2.92 6.21 -12.85
C LEU A 142 4.26 5.97 -12.16
N LEU A 143 5.00 4.93 -12.56
CA LEU A 143 6.33 4.64 -12.00
C LEU A 143 7.33 5.77 -12.30
N ASN A 144 7.35 6.28 -13.52
CA ASN A 144 8.22 7.41 -13.87
C ASN A 144 7.86 8.68 -13.08
N ASP A 145 6.57 8.97 -12.90
CA ASP A 145 6.10 10.11 -12.13
C ASP A 145 6.44 9.94 -10.63
N PHE A 146 6.34 8.71 -10.10
CA PHE A 146 6.73 8.40 -8.73
C PHE A 146 8.24 8.55 -8.51
N ASP A 147 9.08 8.02 -9.41
CA ASP A 147 10.54 8.16 -9.34
C ASP A 147 10.97 9.64 -9.32
N LYS A 148 10.37 10.45 -10.17
CA LYS A 148 10.63 11.89 -10.21
C LYS A 148 10.24 12.57 -8.90
N LYS A 149 9.10 12.18 -8.33
CA LYS A 149 8.62 12.72 -7.05
C LYS A 149 9.54 12.32 -5.87
N ILE A 150 10.05 11.08 -5.87
CA ILE A 150 11.04 10.62 -4.90
C ILE A 150 12.30 11.48 -4.99
N GLU A 151 12.85 11.67 -6.19
CA GLU A 151 14.05 12.47 -6.41
C GLU A 151 13.88 13.92 -5.94
N GLU A 152 12.76 14.57 -6.29
CA GLU A 152 12.42 15.91 -5.82
C GLU A 152 12.29 15.99 -4.29
N SER A 153 11.79 14.92 -3.67
CA SER A 153 11.64 14.81 -2.22
C SER A 153 12.99 14.65 -1.53
N LYS A 154 13.87 13.78 -2.04
CA LYS A 154 15.26 13.64 -1.54
C LYS A 154 15.99 14.98 -1.58
N GLN A 155 15.93 15.72 -2.68
CA GLN A 155 16.57 17.02 -2.80
C GLN A 155 16.06 18.05 -1.76
N LYS A 156 14.76 17.98 -1.40
CA LYS A 156 14.20 18.84 -0.32
C LYS A 156 14.77 18.45 1.04
N LEU A 157 14.88 17.14 1.31
CA LEU A 157 15.39 16.60 2.56
C LEU A 157 16.90 16.83 2.72
N GLU A 158 17.67 16.70 1.63
CA GLU A 158 19.10 17.04 1.59
C GLU A 158 19.35 18.53 1.90
N LYS A 159 18.60 19.42 1.25
CA LYS A 159 18.65 20.87 1.52
C LYS A 159 18.27 21.20 2.96
N ALA A 160 17.46 20.39 3.59
CA ALA A 160 17.07 20.52 4.98
C ALA A 160 18.12 19.95 5.97
N GLY A 161 19.15 19.27 5.47
CA GLY A 161 20.26 18.73 6.29
C GLY A 161 19.87 17.56 7.17
N ILE A 162 18.86 16.75 6.77
CA ILE A 162 18.36 15.65 7.60
C ILE A 162 18.75 14.26 7.12
N MET A 163 19.43 14.14 5.98
CA MET A 163 19.81 12.83 5.42
C MET A 163 20.82 12.05 6.29
N ASP A 164 21.52 12.71 7.20
CA ASP A 164 22.41 12.08 8.18
C ASP A 164 21.72 11.70 9.49
N LYS A 165 20.44 12.04 9.65
CA LYS A 165 19.65 11.74 10.82
C LYS A 165 19.04 10.34 10.74
N THR A 166 18.78 9.75 11.90
CA THR A 166 18.14 8.43 12.00
C THR A 166 16.66 8.57 12.32
N PHE A 167 15.86 7.68 11.73
CA PHE A 167 14.40 7.67 11.82
C PHE A 167 13.91 6.33 12.34
N THR A 168 12.97 6.36 13.29
CA THR A 168 12.30 5.16 13.78
C THR A 168 10.84 5.20 13.43
N LEU A 169 10.34 4.14 12.80
CA LEU A 169 8.91 3.94 12.55
C LEU A 169 8.31 3.24 13.76
N LEU A 170 7.34 3.89 14.38
CA LEU A 170 6.69 3.43 15.58
C LEU A 170 5.18 3.43 15.39
N GLU A 171 4.52 2.37 15.85
CA GLU A 171 3.06 2.35 15.98
C GLU A 171 2.68 2.25 17.44
N ASN A 172 1.73 3.09 17.85
CA ASN A 172 1.07 2.99 19.14
C ASN A 172 -0.38 2.54 18.93
N ASN A 173 -0.68 1.33 19.37
CA ASN A 173 -2.02 0.74 19.25
C ASN A 173 -2.43 0.06 20.55
N SER A 174 -3.55 0.48 21.13
CA SER A 174 -4.15 -0.14 22.32
C SER A 174 -3.19 -0.32 23.50
N GLY A 175 -2.26 0.63 23.70
CA GLY A 175 -1.28 0.61 24.77
C GLY A 175 -0.02 -0.21 24.48
N LYS A 176 0.06 -0.84 23.31
CA LYS A 176 1.23 -1.54 22.82
C LYS A 176 2.04 -0.67 21.87
N VAL A 177 3.35 -0.84 21.90
CA VAL A 177 4.29 -0.11 21.06
C VAL A 177 5.00 -1.08 20.14
N TRP A 178 4.99 -0.79 18.86
CA TRP A 178 5.62 -1.59 17.83
C TRP A 178 6.60 -0.75 17.04
N VAL A 179 7.73 -1.33 16.66
CA VAL A 179 8.65 -0.75 15.66
C VAL A 179 8.57 -1.54 14.37
N PHE A 180 8.79 -0.85 13.24
CA PHE A 180 8.63 -1.43 11.90
C PHE A 180 9.87 -1.18 11.03
N GLY A 181 10.14 -2.13 10.15
CA GLY A 181 11.11 -2.04 9.06
C GLY A 181 10.47 -1.51 7.76
N ASN A 182 11.01 -1.96 6.65
CA ASN A 182 10.66 -1.46 5.32
C ASN A 182 9.53 -2.23 4.59
N LYS A 183 9.09 -3.41 5.07
CA LYS A 183 8.20 -4.32 4.31
C LYS A 183 6.79 -4.51 4.86
N TRP A 184 6.43 -3.87 5.96
CA TRP A 184 5.15 -4.09 6.64
C TRP A 184 4.30 -2.81 6.75
N GLY A 185 4.29 -1.97 5.71
CA GLY A 185 3.57 -0.72 5.71
C GLY A 185 4.17 0.34 6.62
N ARG A 186 3.34 1.17 7.22
CA ARG A 186 3.73 2.31 8.09
C ARG A 186 4.67 3.31 7.41
N GLY A 187 4.68 3.29 6.07
CA GLY A 187 5.57 4.11 5.25
C GLY A 187 7.00 3.57 5.12
N GLY A 188 7.28 2.37 5.64
CA GLY A 188 8.65 1.82 5.70
C GLY A 188 9.35 1.77 4.36
N GLU A 189 8.70 1.25 3.32
CA GLU A 189 9.25 1.21 1.96
C GLU A 189 9.51 2.63 1.41
N VAL A 190 8.63 3.61 1.70
CA VAL A 190 8.84 5.00 1.29
C VAL A 190 10.05 5.61 1.98
N PHE A 191 10.18 5.40 3.29
CA PHE A 191 11.20 6.09 4.08
C PHE A 191 12.58 5.45 3.93
N TYR A 192 12.68 4.15 4.06
CA TYR A 192 13.98 3.46 4.05
C TYR A 192 14.43 3.09 2.63
N ASP A 193 13.54 2.57 1.76
CA ASP A 193 13.96 2.08 0.46
C ASP A 193 13.94 3.17 -0.64
N TYR A 194 12.96 4.09 -0.61
CA TYR A 194 12.85 5.12 -1.65
C TYR A 194 13.50 6.44 -1.28
N LEU A 195 13.38 6.90 -0.04
CA LEU A 195 14.00 8.16 0.42
C LEU A 195 15.42 7.98 0.94
N ASP A 196 15.92 6.74 1.11
CA ASP A 196 17.23 6.41 1.71
C ASP A 196 17.43 7.03 3.11
N LEU A 197 16.38 7.15 3.90
CA LEU A 197 16.50 7.63 5.28
C LEU A 197 17.16 6.56 6.15
N LYS A 198 18.06 6.98 7.03
CA LYS A 198 18.79 6.05 7.89
C LYS A 198 17.92 5.57 9.05
N ALA A 199 17.98 4.29 9.35
CA ALA A 199 17.47 3.75 10.61
C ALA A 199 18.56 3.79 11.69
N PRO A 200 18.23 3.75 13.00
CA PRO A 200 19.17 3.39 14.05
C PRO A 200 19.77 2.00 13.79
N ASP A 201 21.04 1.77 14.15
CA ASP A 201 21.74 0.49 13.90
C ASP A 201 20.98 -0.72 14.43
N ILE A 202 20.31 -0.59 15.57
CA ILE A 202 19.49 -1.66 16.16
C ILE A 202 18.24 -1.96 15.31
N ILE A 203 17.60 -0.93 14.74
CA ILE A 203 16.47 -1.07 13.82
C ILE A 203 16.94 -1.71 12.51
N GLU A 204 18.07 -1.27 11.97
CA GLU A 204 18.64 -1.88 10.76
C GLU A 204 18.85 -3.37 10.97
N LYS A 205 19.62 -3.73 12.00
CA LYS A 205 20.03 -5.12 12.24
C LYS A 205 18.91 -6.05 12.68
N GLU A 206 18.03 -5.61 13.59
CA GLU A 206 17.07 -6.51 14.22
C GLU A 206 15.68 -6.46 13.59
N ILE A 207 15.33 -5.36 12.93
CA ILE A 207 14.02 -5.13 12.35
C ILE A 207 14.08 -5.19 10.82
N ILE A 208 14.87 -4.35 10.15
CA ILE A 208 14.94 -4.32 8.67
C ILE A 208 15.56 -5.60 8.12
N ASP A 209 16.72 -6.00 8.65
CA ASP A 209 17.41 -7.24 8.26
C ASP A 209 16.86 -8.49 8.97
N GLY A 210 15.95 -8.31 9.95
CA GLY A 210 15.41 -9.36 10.80
C GLY A 210 13.90 -9.51 10.74
N ASP A 211 13.23 -9.23 11.87
CA ASP A 211 11.80 -9.57 12.11
C ASP A 211 10.81 -8.72 11.31
N GLN A 212 11.24 -7.60 10.73
CA GLN A 212 10.44 -6.57 10.03
C GLN A 212 9.48 -5.79 10.93
N TYR A 213 9.04 -6.32 12.05
CA TYR A 213 8.30 -5.61 13.10
C TYR A 213 8.49 -6.30 14.44
N ARG A 214 8.41 -5.53 15.53
CA ARG A 214 8.53 -6.08 16.89
C ARG A 214 7.73 -5.26 17.89
N GLU A 215 7.03 -5.94 18.80
CA GLU A 215 6.46 -5.31 19.99
C GLU A 215 7.57 -5.03 20.99
N LEU A 216 7.62 -3.82 21.51
CA LEU A 216 8.61 -3.40 22.51
C LEU A 216 7.94 -3.06 23.83
N SER A 217 8.63 -3.36 24.96
CA SER A 217 8.30 -2.74 26.22
C SER A 217 8.69 -1.25 26.22
N LEU A 218 8.05 -0.45 27.06
CA LEU A 218 8.37 0.98 27.16
C LEU A 218 9.79 1.22 27.71
N GLU A 219 10.34 0.29 28.46
CA GLU A 219 11.69 0.33 28.98
C GLU A 219 12.75 0.11 27.89
N ALA A 220 12.45 -0.77 26.91
CA ALA A 220 13.35 -1.03 25.78
C ALA A 220 13.26 0.05 24.69
N LEU A 221 12.13 0.74 24.59
CA LEU A 221 11.85 1.68 23.50
C LEU A 221 12.94 2.75 23.26
N PRO A 222 13.59 3.34 24.29
CA PRO A 222 14.63 4.34 24.07
C PRO A 222 15.83 3.86 23.25
N GLU A 223 16.15 2.55 23.27
CA GLU A 223 17.27 1.96 22.53
C GLU A 223 16.97 1.89 21.02
N TYR A 224 15.68 1.81 20.65
CA TYR A 224 15.22 1.74 19.26
C TYR A 224 14.88 3.11 18.67
N CYS A 225 14.92 4.19 19.43
CA CYS A 225 14.57 5.52 18.97
C CYS A 225 15.76 6.26 18.36
N GLY A 226 15.59 6.72 17.12
CA GLY A 226 16.56 7.56 16.43
C GLY A 226 16.40 9.05 16.73
N ASP A 227 17.04 9.88 15.89
CA ASP A 227 16.94 11.36 15.97
C ASP A 227 15.50 11.83 15.76
N PHE A 228 14.73 11.14 14.92
CA PHE A 228 13.32 11.40 14.66
C PHE A 228 12.48 10.13 14.89
N ILE A 229 11.25 10.33 15.34
CA ILE A 229 10.25 9.26 15.46
C ILE A 229 9.07 9.60 14.56
N ILE A 230 8.71 8.69 13.66
CA ILE A 230 7.48 8.72 12.87
C ILE A 230 6.51 7.78 13.59
N LYS A 231 5.52 8.37 14.26
CA LYS A 231 4.60 7.65 15.14
C LYS A 231 3.23 7.52 14.49
N SER A 232 2.84 6.31 14.10
CA SER A 232 1.50 5.97 13.63
C SER A 232 0.56 5.73 14.81
N VAL A 233 -0.65 6.30 14.76
CA VAL A 233 -1.66 6.20 15.82
C VAL A 233 -2.98 5.77 15.21
N TRP A 234 -3.60 4.75 15.79
CA TRP A 234 -4.97 4.32 15.52
C TRP A 234 -5.93 5.05 16.47
N ASP A 235 -7.09 5.48 15.98
CA ASP A 235 -8.21 6.02 16.79
C ASP A 235 -7.88 7.22 17.69
N GLU A 236 -6.92 8.05 17.36
CA GLU A 236 -6.52 9.24 18.15
C GLU A 236 -6.14 8.94 19.62
N LYS A 237 -6.08 7.68 20.03
CA LYS A 237 -5.73 7.25 21.40
C LYS A 237 -4.22 7.11 21.56
N ASP A 238 -3.56 8.23 21.78
CA ASP A 238 -2.13 8.26 22.07
C ASP A 238 -1.85 8.00 23.57
N ASN A 239 -1.66 6.74 23.94
CA ASN A 239 -1.37 6.33 25.30
C ASN A 239 0.06 6.69 25.77
N LEU A 240 0.95 7.10 24.85
CA LEU A 240 2.35 7.47 25.18
C LEU A 240 2.46 8.89 25.72
N LYS A 241 1.55 9.78 25.33
CA LYS A 241 1.65 11.21 25.62
C LYS A 241 1.90 11.55 27.09
N ASP A 242 1.32 10.78 28.02
CA ASP A 242 1.43 11.02 29.46
C ASP A 242 2.48 10.13 30.15
N ASN A 243 3.12 9.22 29.40
CA ASN A 243 4.11 8.29 29.94
C ASN A 243 5.47 8.97 30.18
N ASN A 244 6.06 8.80 31.36
CA ASN A 244 7.33 9.41 31.72
C ASN A 244 8.54 8.83 30.97
N LEU A 245 8.52 7.52 30.63
CA LEU A 245 9.59 6.92 29.83
C LEU A 245 9.59 7.52 28.43
N TRP A 246 8.41 7.64 27.81
CA TRP A 246 8.24 8.32 26.53
C TRP A 246 8.76 9.76 26.54
N LYS A 247 8.34 10.57 27.52
CA LYS A 247 8.77 11.97 27.67
C LYS A 247 10.29 12.13 27.84
N ASN A 248 11.00 11.07 28.27
CA ASN A 248 12.43 11.10 28.45
C ASN A 248 13.26 10.74 27.22
N ILE A 249 12.65 10.25 26.14
CA ILE A 249 13.29 9.97 24.86
C ILE A 249 13.81 11.29 24.25
N SER A 250 15.02 11.29 23.70
CA SER A 250 15.67 12.48 23.13
C SER A 250 14.82 13.13 22.04
N ALA A 251 14.36 12.34 21.07
CA ALA A 251 13.51 12.82 19.97
C ALA A 251 12.20 13.48 20.50
N VAL A 252 11.64 12.98 21.61
CA VAL A 252 10.44 13.55 22.23
C VAL A 252 10.73 14.88 22.90
N LYS A 253 11.84 14.98 23.66
CA LYS A 253 12.28 16.22 24.31
C LYS A 253 12.62 17.34 23.33
N GLU A 254 13.07 16.97 22.15
CA GLU A 254 13.51 17.88 21.11
C GLU A 254 12.42 18.19 20.06
N ASP A 255 11.15 17.78 20.34
CA ASP A 255 10.00 18.01 19.46
C ASP A 255 10.16 17.35 18.05
N ARG A 256 10.92 16.25 17.97
CA ARG A 256 11.23 15.52 16.73
C ARG A 256 10.35 14.27 16.54
N VAL A 257 9.09 14.36 16.97
CA VAL A 257 8.08 13.31 16.75
C VAL A 257 7.08 13.79 15.71
N ILE A 258 6.96 13.05 14.63
CA ILE A 258 5.94 13.26 13.59
C ILE A 258 4.84 12.24 13.85
N THR A 259 3.68 12.71 14.29
CA THR A 259 2.52 11.83 14.49
C THR A 259 1.74 11.71 13.18
N THR A 260 1.50 10.48 12.74
CA THR A 260 0.81 10.14 11.51
C THR A 260 -0.47 9.36 11.78
N ASN A 261 -1.39 9.36 10.81
CA ASN A 261 -2.57 8.52 10.84
C ASN A 261 -2.21 7.09 10.40
N ALA A 262 -2.55 6.10 11.22
CA ALA A 262 -2.14 4.72 10.97
C ALA A 262 -2.85 4.11 9.76
N GLU A 263 -4.13 4.43 9.51
CA GLU A 263 -4.89 3.93 8.36
C GLU A 263 -4.28 4.38 7.04
N LEU A 264 -3.83 5.66 6.95
CA LEU A 264 -3.15 6.20 5.78
C LEU A 264 -1.82 5.49 5.52
N TYR A 265 -1.03 5.23 6.57
CA TYR A 265 0.29 4.62 6.47
C TYR A 265 0.29 3.09 6.50
N TYR A 266 -0.89 2.46 6.62
CA TYR A 266 -1.05 1.02 6.59
C TYR A 266 -0.73 0.41 5.23
N TYR A 267 -1.17 1.07 4.15
CA TYR A 267 -1.08 0.54 2.79
C TYR A 267 0.27 0.81 2.11
N MET A 268 0.66 -0.13 1.24
CA MET A 268 1.94 -0.14 0.51
C MET A 268 1.74 0.04 -1.00
N ASP A 269 0.53 0.31 -1.47
CA ASP A 269 0.26 0.60 -2.88
C ASP A 269 0.77 1.98 -3.30
N ILE A 270 0.99 2.16 -4.61
CA ILE A 270 1.59 3.39 -5.15
C ILE A 270 0.72 4.64 -4.90
N TYR A 271 -0.62 4.46 -4.83
CA TYR A 271 -1.54 5.55 -4.54
C TYR A 271 -1.34 6.07 -3.12
N SER A 272 -1.33 5.16 -2.16
CA SER A 272 -1.10 5.48 -0.74
C SER A 272 0.31 6.01 -0.50
N MET A 273 1.34 5.41 -1.11
CA MET A 273 2.72 5.87 -0.98
C MET A 273 2.93 7.30 -1.51
N ASN A 274 2.24 7.68 -2.59
CA ASN A 274 2.27 9.06 -3.08
C ASN A 274 1.72 10.07 -2.06
N ALA A 275 0.62 9.72 -1.38
CA ALA A 275 0.04 10.56 -0.33
C ALA A 275 0.92 10.60 0.93
N GLN A 276 1.44 9.43 1.36
CA GLN A 276 2.37 9.31 2.49
C GLN A 276 3.61 10.18 2.28
N LEU A 277 4.21 10.16 1.09
CA LEU A 277 5.39 10.94 0.73
C LEU A 277 5.13 12.44 0.84
N ASP A 278 4.02 12.95 0.29
CA ASP A 278 3.68 14.37 0.35
C ASP A 278 3.49 14.86 1.78
N ILE A 279 2.77 14.09 2.60
CA ILE A 279 2.51 14.42 4.00
C ILE A 279 3.81 14.40 4.79
N PHE A 280 4.60 13.33 4.66
CA PHE A 280 5.86 13.19 5.39
C PHE A 280 6.84 14.32 5.09
N VAL A 281 7.11 14.61 3.80
CA VAL A 281 8.05 15.67 3.41
C VAL A 281 7.59 17.03 3.94
N ASN A 282 6.30 17.31 3.90
CA ASN A 282 5.77 18.55 4.46
C ASN A 282 5.91 18.63 5.98
N ASP A 283 5.65 17.55 6.69
CA ASP A 283 5.65 17.54 8.15
C ASP A 283 7.06 17.54 8.73
N ILE A 284 8.00 16.80 8.13
CA ILE A 284 9.41 16.86 8.57
C ILE A 284 9.99 18.26 8.35
N LEU A 285 9.71 18.91 7.20
CA LEU A 285 10.18 20.27 6.93
C LEU A 285 9.57 21.34 7.86
N LYS A 286 8.37 21.12 8.40
CA LYS A 286 7.78 21.96 9.45
C LYS A 286 8.45 21.72 10.79
N THR A 287 8.73 20.46 11.13
CA THR A 287 9.33 20.06 12.41
C THR A 287 10.72 20.64 12.59
N ILE A 288 11.56 20.64 11.55
CA ILE A 288 12.93 21.18 11.62
C ILE A 288 13.01 22.71 11.58
N LYS A 289 11.92 23.41 11.25
CA LYS A 289 11.88 24.89 11.23
C LYS A 289 11.51 25.52 12.57
N LYS A 290 11.11 24.69 13.54
CA LYS A 290 10.80 25.13 14.90
C LYS A 290 12.07 25.22 15.76
#